data_a000952b62bfc25951b1183b7499ba58
#
_entry.id   a000952b62bfc25951b1183b7499ba58
#
_cell.length_a   1.000
_cell.length_b   1.000
_cell.length_c   1.000
_cell.angle_alpha   90.00
_cell.angle_beta   90.00
_cell.angle_gamma   90.00
#
_symmetry.space_group_name_H-M   'P 1'
#
loop_
_entity.id
_entity.type
_entity.pdbx_description
1 polymer ?
#
loop_
_entity_poly.entity_id
_entity_poly.type
_entity_poly.pdbx_seq_one_letter_code
_entity_poly.pdbx_strand_id
1 'polypeptide(L)'
;MNVKKLYRAVAAGLLMAGALWGSAGAADPADPAVMGKVVRFPMKHIAMKDPVDTGTLIFSDSPEYPERPGILYGDKVSGDCRVYFYHMNQSWETCNVVVMAYNPADEPVDAVVKGCQYARPSSSIYSVGKTLSMMYYEGDETIHTVSVPAHGYALLGERLDHVVIWRGQLFSGIVDVELPSPMYVSTIMVPSEEDPIAFVQKQIYLPSDSVKLRGTFTGKDREWDALFSYAPKDGPAYIKVGGEDDRYLVGRDVMDNRLSVNVGNYGVEYRIGLRTKGKGDLHLYFNPQGGEYAGVMEVTYNQGKKDEVRKIVELPPHALSIGKEDVYSMQYVDTFRAGTDVNLRFMPPGAANLPVRFIVVPDEDLRSIAGEAKTDA
;
A
#
# COMPACT_ATOMS: atom_id res chain seq x y z
N MET A 1 -35.50 -16.93 2.83
CA MET A 1 -35.72 -15.59 3.37
C MET A 1 -34.81 -14.63 2.59
N ASN A 2 -35.38 -13.60 2.01
CA ASN A 2 -34.95 -12.84 0.83
C ASN A 2 -33.50 -12.30 0.81
N VAL A 3 -32.74 -12.76 -0.18
CA VAL A 3 -31.43 -12.21 -0.62
C VAL A 3 -31.66 -11.17 -1.73
N LYS A 4 -32.42 -10.11 -1.44
CA LYS A 4 -32.70 -9.01 -2.39
C LYS A 4 -32.71 -7.65 -1.71
N LYS A 5 -31.66 -7.29 -0.96
CA LYS A 5 -31.48 -5.93 -0.45
C LYS A 5 -30.01 -5.59 -0.18
N LEU A 6 -29.14 -5.70 -1.16
CA LEU A 6 -27.79 -5.14 -1.04
C LEU A 6 -27.20 -4.67 -2.37
N TYR A 7 -28.03 -4.10 -3.25
CA TYR A 7 -27.54 -3.37 -4.43
C TYR A 7 -28.41 -2.13 -4.63
N ARG A 8 -28.18 -1.10 -3.80
CA ARG A 8 -28.66 0.26 -4.07
C ARG A 8 -28.01 1.20 -3.07
N ALA A 9 -26.87 1.73 -3.38
CA ALA A 9 -26.36 3.03 -2.91
C ALA A 9 -24.96 3.33 -3.46
N VAL A 10 -24.76 3.33 -4.76
CA VAL A 10 -23.66 4.07 -5.40
C VAL A 10 -24.21 4.58 -6.74
N ALA A 11 -24.95 5.65 -6.71
CA ALA A 11 -25.22 6.52 -7.85
C ALA A 11 -26.03 7.72 -7.38
N ALA A 12 -25.36 8.70 -6.80
CA ALA A 12 -25.87 10.06 -6.72
C ALA A 12 -24.70 11.02 -6.92
N GLY A 13 -24.10 10.99 -8.11
CA GLY A 13 -23.32 12.09 -8.62
C GLY A 13 -24.27 13.25 -8.86
N LEU A 14 -24.29 14.22 -7.96
CA LEU A 14 -24.93 15.51 -8.20
C LEU A 14 -24.13 16.22 -9.29
N LEU A 15 -24.67 16.22 -10.51
CA LEU A 15 -24.40 17.22 -11.53
C LEU A 15 -24.91 18.56 -10.99
N MET A 16 -24.06 19.30 -10.29
CA MET A 16 -24.27 20.72 -10.08
C MET A 16 -23.78 21.42 -11.35
N ALA A 17 -24.70 21.73 -12.22
CA ALA A 17 -24.51 22.70 -13.27
C ALA A 17 -24.24 24.05 -12.62
N GLY A 18 -22.99 24.36 -12.33
CA GLY A 18 -22.51 25.67 -11.92
C GLY A 18 -22.56 26.60 -13.11
N ALA A 19 -23.27 27.69 -12.98
CA ALA A 19 -23.41 28.76 -13.94
C ALA A 19 -22.04 29.24 -14.45
N LEU A 20 -21.86 29.25 -15.77
CA LEU A 20 -20.82 29.96 -16.49
C LEU A 20 -20.85 31.46 -16.15
N TRP A 21 -20.11 31.83 -15.13
CA TRP A 21 -19.61 33.20 -15.00
C TRP A 21 -18.18 33.18 -15.50
N GLY A 22 -17.95 33.76 -16.68
CA GLY A 22 -16.65 33.91 -17.27
C GLY A 22 -15.77 34.80 -16.39
N SER A 23 -14.94 34.16 -15.51
CA SER A 23 -13.71 34.73 -15.02
C SER A 23 -12.60 34.25 -15.96
N ALA A 24 -11.73 35.14 -16.42
CA ALA A 24 -10.53 34.82 -17.18
C ALA A 24 -9.82 33.65 -16.54
N GLY A 25 -9.58 32.60 -17.33
CA GLY A 25 -9.28 31.23 -16.99
C GLY A 25 -8.30 31.03 -15.85
N ALA A 26 -8.77 30.49 -14.74
CA ALA A 26 -7.89 29.82 -13.79
C ALA A 26 -7.37 28.53 -14.44
N ALA A 27 -6.05 28.27 -14.36
CA ALA A 27 -5.47 27.04 -14.92
C ALA A 27 -6.11 25.83 -14.24
N ASP A 28 -6.66 24.92 -15.03
CA ASP A 28 -7.18 23.67 -14.49
C ASP A 28 -6.01 22.79 -14.06
N PRO A 29 -5.87 22.48 -12.75
CA PRO A 29 -4.79 21.65 -12.23
C PRO A 29 -4.84 20.21 -12.77
N ALA A 30 -5.98 19.75 -13.25
CA ALA A 30 -6.19 18.41 -13.81
C ALA A 30 -5.99 18.37 -15.34
N ASP A 31 -5.78 19.51 -16.01
CA ASP A 31 -5.52 19.54 -17.46
C ASP A 31 -4.21 18.80 -17.79
N PRO A 32 -4.21 17.77 -18.65
CA PRO A 32 -3.01 17.04 -19.04
C PRO A 32 -1.90 17.93 -19.60
N ALA A 33 -2.23 19.02 -20.31
CA ALA A 33 -1.23 19.95 -20.84
C ALA A 33 -0.57 20.76 -19.72
N VAL A 34 -1.32 21.16 -18.69
CA VAL A 34 -0.80 21.83 -17.50
C VAL A 34 0.05 20.85 -16.67
N MET A 35 -0.45 19.66 -16.40
CA MET A 35 0.31 18.61 -15.69
C MET A 35 1.63 18.29 -16.40
N GLY A 36 1.62 18.21 -17.74
CA GLY A 36 2.82 17.98 -18.55
C GLY A 36 3.87 19.09 -18.44
N LYS A 37 3.48 20.34 -18.15
CA LYS A 37 4.39 21.43 -17.83
C LYS A 37 4.88 21.36 -16.39
N VAL A 38 3.96 21.11 -15.44
CA VAL A 38 4.26 21.02 -14.00
C VAL A 38 5.31 19.96 -13.72
N VAL A 39 5.15 18.74 -14.25
CA VAL A 39 6.05 17.62 -13.96
C VAL A 39 7.49 17.88 -14.44
N ARG A 40 7.69 18.77 -15.41
CA ARG A 40 9.00 19.19 -15.94
C ARG A 40 9.55 20.45 -15.30
N PHE A 41 8.73 21.13 -14.49
CA PHE A 41 9.15 22.35 -13.82
C PHE A 41 10.16 22.03 -12.68
N PRO A 42 11.17 22.88 -12.49
CA PRO A 42 12.10 22.72 -11.38
C PRO A 42 11.38 22.79 -10.02
N MET A 43 11.58 21.78 -9.18
CA MET A 43 10.94 21.66 -7.87
C MET A 43 11.97 21.43 -6.78
N LYS A 44 11.66 21.88 -5.57
CA LYS A 44 12.48 21.64 -4.39
C LYS A 44 12.07 20.32 -3.73
N HIS A 45 13.05 19.60 -3.18
CA HIS A 45 12.76 18.50 -2.28
C HIS A 45 12.31 19.03 -0.92
N ILE A 46 11.19 18.52 -0.40
CA ILE A 46 10.75 18.82 0.97
C ILE A 46 11.63 18.02 1.93
N ALA A 47 12.36 18.72 2.80
CA ALA A 47 13.18 18.06 3.80
C ALA A 47 12.29 17.29 4.79
N MET A 48 12.60 16.03 4.99
CA MET A 48 11.89 15.13 5.89
C MET A 48 12.69 14.90 7.17
N LYS A 49 12.02 14.57 8.27
CA LYS A 49 12.66 14.02 9.47
C LYS A 49 13.17 12.62 9.20
N ASP A 50 14.02 12.10 10.09
CA ASP A 50 14.32 10.67 10.07
C ASP A 50 13.03 9.86 10.25
N PRO A 51 12.80 8.82 9.46
CA PRO A 51 11.60 7.99 9.58
C PRO A 51 11.63 7.19 10.88
N VAL A 52 10.44 6.96 11.45
CA VAL A 52 10.25 6.09 12.61
C VAL A 52 9.51 4.83 12.17
N ASP A 53 10.22 3.72 12.19
CA ASP A 53 9.70 2.42 11.80
C ASP A 53 9.16 1.65 13.02
N THR A 54 7.94 1.12 12.94
CA THR A 54 7.27 0.39 14.03
C THR A 54 6.66 -0.93 13.56
N GLY A 55 6.52 -1.88 14.51
CA GLY A 55 5.99 -3.21 14.26
C GLY A 55 6.93 -4.10 13.47
N THR A 56 6.47 -5.30 13.17
CA THR A 56 7.22 -6.32 12.42
C THR A 56 6.52 -6.63 11.10
N LEU A 57 7.29 -6.62 10.01
CA LEU A 57 6.82 -7.07 8.70
C LEU A 57 7.41 -8.44 8.39
N ILE A 58 6.55 -9.42 8.14
CA ILE A 58 6.87 -10.70 7.50
C ILE A 58 6.52 -10.53 6.02
N PHE A 59 7.53 -10.44 5.17
CA PHE A 59 7.32 -10.30 3.73
C PHE A 59 7.65 -11.61 3.01
N SER A 60 6.68 -12.15 2.29
CA SER A 60 6.75 -13.41 1.57
C SER A 60 6.47 -13.20 0.09
N ASP A 61 7.56 -13.08 -0.69
CA ASP A 61 7.52 -12.88 -2.15
C ASP A 61 8.62 -13.71 -2.85
N SER A 62 9.16 -14.71 -2.16
CA SER A 62 10.16 -15.61 -2.74
C SER A 62 9.98 -17.04 -2.20
N PRO A 63 9.81 -18.05 -3.11
CA PRO A 63 9.75 -17.90 -4.55
C PRO A 63 8.47 -17.16 -5.00
N GLU A 64 8.62 -16.17 -5.89
CA GLU A 64 7.46 -15.46 -6.46
C GLU A 64 6.57 -16.39 -7.30
N TYR A 65 7.22 -17.36 -7.96
CA TYR A 65 6.58 -18.34 -8.86
C TYR A 65 6.77 -19.78 -8.33
N PRO A 66 6.14 -20.16 -7.21
CA PRO A 66 6.28 -21.52 -6.68
C PRO A 66 5.73 -22.57 -7.65
N GLU A 67 6.58 -23.57 -7.97
CA GLU A 67 6.24 -24.65 -8.89
C GLU A 67 5.63 -25.88 -8.19
N ARG A 68 5.56 -25.85 -6.87
CA ARG A 68 4.95 -26.89 -6.02
C ARG A 68 4.47 -26.29 -4.70
N PRO A 69 3.48 -26.93 -4.04
CA PRO A 69 3.06 -26.57 -2.69
C PRO A 69 4.19 -26.69 -1.65
N GLY A 70 4.14 -25.88 -0.61
CA GLY A 70 5.11 -25.89 0.50
C GLY A 70 5.10 -24.58 1.31
N ILE A 71 5.96 -24.53 2.31
CA ILE A 71 6.18 -23.36 3.15
C ILE A 71 7.01 -22.34 2.36
N LEU A 72 6.41 -21.19 2.06
CA LEU A 72 6.98 -20.11 1.25
C LEU A 72 7.96 -19.28 2.07
N TYR A 73 7.51 -18.81 3.24
CA TYR A 73 8.32 -18.12 4.22
C TYR A 73 7.71 -18.26 5.62
N GLY A 74 8.52 -18.22 6.66
CA GLY A 74 8.09 -18.19 8.03
C GLY A 74 9.20 -17.83 9.00
N ASP A 75 8.83 -17.21 10.11
CA ASP A 75 9.74 -16.80 11.19
C ASP A 75 9.05 -16.82 12.54
N LYS A 76 9.84 -16.77 13.62
CA LYS A 76 9.37 -16.65 14.99
C LYS A 76 9.29 -15.18 15.38
N VAL A 77 8.05 -14.68 15.56
CA VAL A 77 7.75 -13.28 15.81
C VAL A 77 6.80 -13.10 16.99
N SER A 78 6.69 -11.87 17.51
CA SER A 78 5.74 -11.46 18.55
C SER A 78 5.40 -9.98 18.44
N GLY A 79 4.36 -9.54 19.14
CA GLY A 79 3.88 -8.15 19.12
C GLY A 79 3.07 -7.83 17.88
N ASP A 80 3.10 -6.58 17.45
CA ASP A 80 2.34 -6.06 16.32
C ASP A 80 3.03 -6.42 14.99
N CYS A 81 2.42 -7.34 14.24
CA CYS A 81 2.99 -7.94 13.04
C CYS A 81 2.07 -7.75 11.84
N ARG A 82 2.67 -7.61 10.67
CA ARG A 82 2.02 -7.70 9.35
C ARG A 82 2.65 -8.82 8.56
N VAL A 83 1.82 -9.71 8.00
CA VAL A 83 2.22 -10.63 6.94
C VAL A 83 1.74 -10.06 5.62
N TYR A 84 2.67 -9.79 4.71
CA TYR A 84 2.37 -9.43 3.33
C TYR A 84 2.90 -10.53 2.42
N PHE A 85 2.03 -11.13 1.62
CA PHE A 85 2.41 -12.19 0.70
C PHE A 85 2.01 -11.88 -0.75
N TYR A 86 2.84 -12.36 -1.71
CA TYR A 86 2.67 -12.12 -3.13
C TYR A 86 3.26 -13.32 -3.88
N HIS A 87 2.41 -14.23 -4.38
CA HIS A 87 2.86 -15.46 -5.05
C HIS A 87 1.97 -15.81 -6.23
N MET A 88 2.58 -16.18 -7.36
CA MET A 88 1.88 -16.66 -8.54
C MET A 88 2.01 -18.18 -8.63
N ASN A 89 0.91 -18.91 -8.51
CA ASN A 89 0.92 -20.36 -8.61
C ASN A 89 1.45 -20.83 -9.97
N GLN A 90 2.60 -21.50 -10.00
CA GLN A 90 3.16 -22.17 -11.19
C GLN A 90 3.11 -23.70 -11.09
N SER A 91 2.57 -24.26 -10.01
CA SER A 91 2.34 -25.70 -9.89
C SER A 91 1.27 -26.19 -10.86
N TRP A 92 1.20 -27.50 -11.07
CA TRP A 92 0.15 -28.13 -11.86
C TRP A 92 -1.14 -28.36 -11.07
N GLU A 93 -1.11 -28.09 -9.77
CA GLU A 93 -2.24 -28.25 -8.85
C GLU A 93 -2.93 -26.92 -8.61
N THR A 94 -4.22 -26.94 -8.33
CA THR A 94 -4.90 -25.81 -7.72
C THR A 94 -4.47 -25.70 -6.27
N CYS A 95 -4.18 -24.49 -5.81
CA CYS A 95 -3.65 -24.24 -4.48
C CYS A 95 -4.42 -23.16 -3.74
N ASN A 96 -4.23 -23.12 -2.43
CA ASN A 96 -4.53 -21.98 -1.56
C ASN A 96 -3.22 -21.43 -1.03
N VAL A 97 -3.17 -20.14 -0.67
CA VAL A 97 -2.09 -19.59 0.16
C VAL A 97 -2.69 -19.16 1.48
N VAL A 98 -2.19 -19.73 2.55
CA VAL A 98 -2.67 -19.49 3.92
C VAL A 98 -1.58 -18.85 4.78
N VAL A 99 -2.01 -18.09 5.79
CA VAL A 99 -1.16 -17.59 6.86
C VAL A 99 -1.49 -18.36 8.13
N MET A 100 -0.49 -18.98 8.74
CA MET A 100 -0.65 -19.90 9.85
C MET A 100 0.30 -19.56 11.01
N ALA A 101 -0.19 -19.65 12.24
CA ALA A 101 0.63 -19.58 13.43
C ALA A 101 0.84 -20.98 14.03
N TYR A 102 2.04 -21.24 14.57
CA TYR A 102 2.34 -22.35 15.46
C TYR A 102 2.76 -21.80 16.83
N ASN A 103 2.09 -22.28 17.86
CA ASN A 103 2.38 -21.92 19.25
C ASN A 103 3.34 -22.94 19.89
N PRO A 104 4.59 -22.55 20.20
CA PRO A 104 5.55 -23.46 20.85
C PRO A 104 5.37 -23.57 22.38
N ALA A 105 4.43 -22.84 23.00
CA ALA A 105 4.22 -22.83 24.43
C ALA A 105 3.34 -24.01 24.91
N ASP A 106 3.40 -24.31 26.21
CA ASP A 106 2.66 -25.39 26.87
C ASP A 106 1.17 -25.03 27.11
N GLU A 107 0.81 -23.76 26.92
CA GLU A 107 -0.57 -23.27 27.09
C GLU A 107 -1.09 -22.66 25.77
N PRO A 108 -2.40 -22.70 25.51
CA PRO A 108 -3.00 -22.01 24.40
C PRO A 108 -2.72 -20.50 24.46
N VAL A 109 -2.55 -19.86 23.32
CA VAL A 109 -2.31 -18.42 23.21
C VAL A 109 -3.28 -17.80 22.21
N ASP A 110 -3.91 -16.71 22.60
CA ASP A 110 -4.86 -15.99 21.77
C ASP A 110 -4.15 -14.92 20.95
N ALA A 111 -4.09 -15.11 19.63
CA ALA A 111 -3.65 -14.13 18.65
C ALA A 111 -4.82 -13.20 18.28
N VAL A 112 -4.59 -11.89 18.19
CA VAL A 112 -5.62 -10.93 17.77
C VAL A 112 -5.38 -10.56 16.33
N VAL A 113 -6.18 -11.06 15.40
CA VAL A 113 -6.16 -10.66 13.98
C VAL A 113 -6.87 -9.32 13.87
N LYS A 114 -6.13 -8.29 13.44
CA LYS A 114 -6.61 -6.91 13.28
C LYS A 114 -7.20 -6.66 11.90
N GLY A 115 -6.79 -7.45 10.91
CA GLY A 115 -7.27 -7.37 9.54
C GLY A 115 -6.76 -8.52 8.69
N CYS A 116 -7.55 -8.92 7.71
CA CYS A 116 -7.19 -9.90 6.69
C CYS A 116 -7.78 -9.45 5.36
N GLN A 117 -6.96 -8.83 4.52
CA GLN A 117 -7.37 -8.36 3.20
C GLN A 117 -6.63 -9.16 2.13
N TYR A 118 -7.33 -9.52 1.07
CA TYR A 118 -6.75 -10.20 -0.09
C TYR A 118 -7.50 -9.85 -1.37
N ALA A 119 -6.77 -9.78 -2.47
CA ALA A 119 -7.38 -9.60 -3.78
C ALA A 119 -7.77 -10.95 -4.39
N ARG A 120 -8.82 -10.97 -5.20
CA ARG A 120 -9.18 -12.16 -5.97
C ARG A 120 -8.02 -12.57 -6.89
N PRO A 121 -7.62 -13.87 -6.93
CA PRO A 121 -6.54 -14.34 -7.79
C PRO A 121 -6.76 -13.99 -9.26
N SER A 122 -5.70 -13.50 -9.93
CA SER A 122 -5.76 -13.11 -11.34
C SER A 122 -4.38 -13.21 -11.99
N SER A 123 -4.34 -13.37 -13.32
CA SER A 123 -3.13 -13.22 -14.11
C SER A 123 -2.74 -11.74 -14.36
N SER A 124 -3.64 -10.80 -14.06
CA SER A 124 -3.38 -9.35 -14.14
C SER A 124 -2.78 -8.86 -12.83
N ILE A 125 -1.45 -8.82 -12.75
CA ILE A 125 -0.70 -8.49 -11.54
C ILE A 125 -1.04 -7.09 -10.98
N TYR A 126 -1.16 -6.08 -11.86
CA TYR A 126 -1.54 -4.73 -11.45
C TYR A 126 -2.98 -4.64 -10.93
N SER A 127 -3.89 -5.46 -11.49
CA SER A 127 -5.26 -5.54 -10.97
C SER A 127 -5.28 -6.12 -9.55
N VAL A 128 -4.50 -7.17 -9.29
CA VAL A 128 -4.38 -7.77 -7.95
C VAL A 128 -3.81 -6.75 -6.96
N GLY A 129 -2.69 -6.09 -7.29
CA GLY A 129 -2.07 -5.08 -6.42
C GLY A 129 -2.99 -3.91 -6.12
N LYS A 130 -3.65 -3.35 -7.15
CA LYS A 130 -4.60 -2.23 -6.99
C LYS A 130 -5.81 -2.62 -6.14
N THR A 131 -6.39 -3.80 -6.41
CA THR A 131 -7.56 -4.29 -5.65
C THR A 131 -7.20 -4.55 -4.19
N LEU A 132 -6.05 -5.17 -3.90
CA LEU A 132 -5.59 -5.38 -2.53
C LEU A 132 -5.40 -4.04 -1.80
N SER A 133 -4.77 -3.07 -2.46
CA SER A 133 -4.59 -1.72 -1.92
C SER A 133 -5.92 -1.04 -1.61
N MET A 134 -6.93 -1.17 -2.49
CA MET A 134 -8.28 -0.68 -2.26
C MET A 134 -8.92 -1.33 -1.04
N MET A 135 -8.89 -2.67 -0.96
CA MET A 135 -9.46 -3.42 0.16
C MET A 135 -8.78 -3.08 1.49
N TYR A 136 -7.48 -2.78 1.46
CA TYR A 136 -6.73 -2.41 2.65
C TYR A 136 -7.19 -1.04 3.22
N TYR A 137 -7.46 -0.04 2.36
CA TYR A 137 -7.86 1.30 2.80
C TYR A 137 -9.37 1.48 2.99
N GLU A 138 -10.21 0.70 2.30
CA GLU A 138 -11.68 0.77 2.38
C GLU A 138 -12.31 -0.35 3.20
N GLY A 139 -11.55 -1.45 3.44
CA GLY A 139 -12.07 -2.64 4.10
C GLY A 139 -12.47 -2.39 5.56
N ASP A 140 -13.50 -3.08 6.00
CA ASP A 140 -13.86 -3.16 7.41
C ASP A 140 -12.79 -4.00 8.13
N GLU A 141 -12.18 -3.43 9.16
CA GLU A 141 -11.32 -4.16 10.09
C GLU A 141 -12.18 -5.07 10.96
N THR A 142 -12.28 -6.34 10.58
CA THR A 142 -12.96 -7.34 11.42
C THR A 142 -11.97 -7.89 12.42
N ILE A 143 -11.81 -7.20 13.54
CA ILE A 143 -10.94 -7.65 14.64
C ILE A 143 -11.54 -8.89 15.26
N HIS A 144 -10.79 -9.97 15.30
CA HIS A 144 -11.19 -11.21 15.96
C HIS A 144 -10.01 -11.92 16.62
N THR A 145 -10.32 -12.82 17.55
CA THR A 145 -9.31 -13.61 18.27
C THR A 145 -9.25 -15.02 17.70
N VAL A 146 -8.03 -15.49 17.49
CA VAL A 146 -7.72 -16.86 17.09
C VAL A 146 -6.96 -17.53 18.22
N SER A 147 -7.55 -18.54 18.85
CA SER A 147 -6.85 -19.34 19.88
C SER A 147 -5.94 -20.36 19.21
N VAL A 148 -4.63 -20.23 19.44
CA VAL A 148 -3.63 -21.16 18.93
C VAL A 148 -3.31 -22.19 20.01
N PRO A 149 -3.64 -23.48 19.82
CA PRO A 149 -3.45 -24.51 20.83
C PRO A 149 -1.98 -24.65 21.28
N ALA A 150 -1.76 -25.12 22.51
CA ALA A 150 -0.43 -25.51 22.97
C ALA A 150 0.19 -26.52 21.99
N HIS A 151 1.43 -26.29 21.57
CA HIS A 151 2.15 -27.09 20.56
C HIS A 151 1.35 -27.35 19.28
N GLY A 152 0.43 -26.43 18.93
CA GLY A 152 -0.52 -26.59 17.83
C GLY A 152 -0.48 -25.45 16.82
N TYR A 153 -1.27 -25.62 15.78
CA TYR A 153 -1.39 -24.69 14.66
C TYR A 153 -2.78 -24.08 14.61
N ALA A 154 -2.88 -22.84 14.10
CA ALA A 154 -4.13 -22.20 13.73
C ALA A 154 -3.93 -21.28 12.52
N LEU A 155 -4.98 -21.15 11.68
CA LEU A 155 -5.00 -20.20 10.57
C LEU A 155 -5.25 -18.79 11.12
N LEU A 156 -4.43 -17.83 10.72
CA LEU A 156 -4.58 -16.41 11.10
C LEU A 156 -5.44 -15.64 10.10
N GLY A 157 -5.43 -16.04 8.84
CA GLY A 157 -6.19 -15.39 7.78
C GLY A 157 -7.52 -16.11 7.51
N GLU A 158 -8.63 -15.49 7.94
CA GLU A 158 -9.96 -16.05 7.70
C GLU A 158 -10.23 -16.17 6.19
N ARG A 159 -10.72 -17.35 5.77
CA ARG A 159 -11.09 -17.67 4.38
C ARG A 159 -9.96 -17.76 3.35
N LEU A 160 -8.70 -17.58 3.71
CA LEU A 160 -7.59 -17.76 2.78
C LEU A 160 -7.54 -19.21 2.25
N ASP A 161 -7.90 -20.18 3.10
CA ASP A 161 -8.00 -21.62 2.78
C ASP A 161 -9.16 -21.97 1.82
N HIS A 162 -10.05 -21.03 1.55
CA HIS A 162 -11.14 -21.18 0.58
C HIS A 162 -10.88 -20.48 -0.76
N VAL A 163 -9.73 -19.79 -0.90
CA VAL A 163 -9.37 -19.06 -2.12
C VAL A 163 -8.56 -19.95 -3.04
N VAL A 164 -9.21 -20.52 -4.04
CA VAL A 164 -8.56 -21.39 -5.02
C VAL A 164 -7.77 -20.57 -6.05
N ILE A 165 -6.49 -20.89 -6.21
CA ILE A 165 -5.54 -20.24 -7.10
C ILE A 165 -5.15 -21.21 -8.20
N TRP A 166 -5.52 -20.88 -9.43
CA TRP A 166 -5.15 -21.66 -10.61
C TRP A 166 -3.73 -21.33 -11.05
N ARG A 167 -3.12 -22.23 -11.80
CA ARG A 167 -1.82 -21.99 -12.42
C ARG A 167 -1.81 -20.70 -13.23
N GLY A 168 -0.78 -19.87 -13.06
CA GLY A 168 -0.62 -18.57 -13.71
C GLY A 168 -1.43 -17.44 -13.08
N GLN A 169 -2.08 -17.68 -11.95
CA GLN A 169 -2.73 -16.64 -11.18
C GLN A 169 -1.88 -16.20 -10.00
N LEU A 170 -1.74 -14.88 -9.88
CA LEU A 170 -1.19 -14.23 -8.69
C LEU A 170 -2.24 -14.18 -7.60
N PHE A 171 -1.83 -14.49 -6.37
CA PHE A 171 -2.58 -14.23 -5.16
C PHE A 171 -1.72 -13.40 -4.19
N SER A 172 -2.29 -12.33 -3.69
CA SER A 172 -1.63 -11.42 -2.75
C SER A 172 -2.60 -11.01 -1.64
N GLY A 173 -2.08 -10.88 -0.43
CA GLY A 173 -2.87 -10.52 0.74
C GLY A 173 -2.03 -9.94 1.87
N ILE A 174 -2.73 -9.34 2.82
CA ILE A 174 -2.21 -8.71 4.02
C ILE A 174 -2.97 -9.28 5.22
N VAL A 175 -2.21 -9.75 6.23
CA VAL A 175 -2.76 -10.14 7.53
C VAL A 175 -2.05 -9.34 8.61
N ASP A 176 -2.79 -8.47 9.29
CA ASP A 176 -2.31 -7.72 10.45
C ASP A 176 -2.72 -8.45 11.74
N VAL A 177 -1.75 -8.77 12.61
CA VAL A 177 -1.97 -9.57 13.82
C VAL A 177 -1.15 -9.07 15.00
N GLU A 178 -1.74 -9.11 16.20
CA GLU A 178 -1.05 -8.92 17.47
C GLU A 178 -0.82 -10.28 18.13
N LEU A 179 0.43 -10.59 18.40
CA LEU A 179 0.87 -11.84 19.01
C LEU A 179 1.40 -11.55 20.43
N PRO A 180 0.68 -11.93 21.48
CA PRO A 180 1.07 -11.60 22.86
C PRO A 180 2.32 -12.34 23.33
N SER A 181 2.70 -13.42 22.64
CA SER A 181 3.92 -14.19 22.88
C SER A 181 4.56 -14.66 21.57
N PRO A 182 5.85 -15.05 21.56
CA PRO A 182 6.53 -15.50 20.35
C PRO A 182 5.90 -16.76 19.75
N MET A 183 5.47 -16.67 18.49
CA MET A 183 4.93 -17.77 17.69
C MET A 183 5.66 -17.87 16.37
N TYR A 184 5.66 -19.05 15.74
CA TYR A 184 6.10 -19.19 14.37
C TYR A 184 4.93 -18.84 13.44
N VAL A 185 5.09 -17.79 12.64
CA VAL A 185 4.11 -17.36 11.64
C VAL A 185 4.65 -17.68 10.26
N SER A 186 3.85 -18.37 9.45
CA SER A 186 4.27 -18.84 8.12
C SER A 186 3.23 -18.58 7.06
N THR A 187 3.70 -18.25 5.86
CA THR A 187 2.92 -18.26 4.61
C THR A 187 3.15 -19.59 3.91
N ILE A 188 2.09 -20.29 3.56
CA ILE A 188 2.14 -21.65 3.06
C ILE A 188 1.26 -21.78 1.83
N MET A 189 1.78 -22.32 0.73
CA MET A 189 1.02 -22.75 -0.42
C MET A 189 0.62 -24.21 -0.25
N VAL A 190 -0.69 -24.47 -0.22
CA VAL A 190 -1.29 -25.78 0.08
C VAL A 190 -2.10 -26.25 -1.13
N PRO A 191 -2.09 -27.55 -1.53
CA PRO A 191 -3.04 -28.05 -2.50
C PRO A 191 -4.49 -27.78 -2.03
N SER A 192 -5.36 -27.29 -2.91
CA SER A 192 -6.71 -26.82 -2.52
C SER A 192 -7.60 -27.91 -1.91
N GLU A 193 -7.28 -29.19 -2.12
CA GLU A 193 -8.00 -30.33 -1.59
C GLU A 193 -7.43 -30.88 -0.27
N GLU A 194 -6.30 -30.34 0.22
CA GLU A 194 -5.65 -30.79 1.46
C GLU A 194 -5.99 -29.87 2.63
N ASP A 195 -6.12 -30.44 3.83
CA ASP A 195 -6.21 -29.68 5.07
C ASP A 195 -4.88 -28.96 5.35
N PRO A 196 -4.87 -27.63 5.54
CA PRO A 196 -3.63 -26.87 5.72
C PRO A 196 -2.82 -27.28 6.95
N ILE A 197 -3.47 -27.67 8.05
CA ILE A 197 -2.79 -28.09 9.30
C ILE A 197 -2.11 -29.45 9.09
N ALA A 198 -2.80 -30.38 8.46
CA ALA A 198 -2.18 -31.68 8.11
C ALA A 198 -1.05 -31.53 7.09
N PHE A 199 -1.17 -30.57 6.16
CA PHE A 199 -0.15 -30.31 5.16
C PHE A 199 1.14 -29.74 5.77
N VAL A 200 1.03 -28.73 6.65
CA VAL A 200 2.22 -28.07 7.25
C VAL A 200 3.08 -29.04 8.07
N GLN A 201 2.48 -30.08 8.64
CA GLN A 201 3.20 -31.10 9.40
C GLN A 201 4.20 -31.90 8.54
N LYS A 202 4.06 -31.90 7.22
CA LYS A 202 5.03 -32.49 6.27
C LYS A 202 6.33 -31.67 6.19
N GLN A 203 6.33 -30.40 6.66
CA GLN A 203 7.50 -29.50 6.71
C GLN A 203 8.22 -29.36 5.37
N ILE A 204 7.50 -29.17 4.29
CA ILE A 204 8.08 -28.95 2.96
C ILE A 204 8.42 -27.47 2.83
N TYR A 205 9.69 -27.13 2.97
CA TYR A 205 10.19 -25.77 2.78
C TYR A 205 10.56 -25.52 1.32
N LEU A 206 10.16 -24.35 0.78
CA LEU A 206 10.52 -23.96 -0.57
C LEU A 206 11.79 -23.09 -0.56
N PRO A 207 12.75 -23.37 -1.46
CA PRO A 207 13.91 -22.50 -1.61
C PRO A 207 13.49 -21.14 -2.14
N SER A 208 14.26 -20.09 -1.82
CA SER A 208 14.08 -18.78 -2.47
C SER A 208 14.44 -18.87 -3.96
N ASP A 209 13.85 -17.99 -4.76
CA ASP A 209 14.24 -17.76 -6.15
C ASP A 209 15.52 -16.90 -6.25
N SER A 210 15.87 -16.48 -7.48
CA SER A 210 17.05 -15.65 -7.73
C SER A 210 16.93 -14.22 -7.20
N VAL A 211 15.71 -13.68 -7.09
CA VAL A 211 15.44 -12.32 -6.58
C VAL A 211 15.54 -12.28 -5.06
N LYS A 212 15.14 -13.38 -4.39
CA LYS A 212 15.27 -13.57 -2.94
C LYS A 212 14.55 -12.51 -2.11
N LEU A 213 13.42 -12.03 -2.57
CA LEU A 213 12.66 -10.95 -1.92
C LEU A 213 11.70 -11.54 -0.89
N ARG A 214 12.23 -11.97 0.25
CA ARG A 214 11.47 -12.41 1.43
C ARG A 214 12.28 -12.16 2.69
N GLY A 215 11.61 -12.01 3.82
CA GLY A 215 12.29 -11.84 5.11
C GLY A 215 11.39 -11.27 6.19
N THR A 216 11.97 -11.17 7.38
CA THR A 216 11.39 -10.47 8.53
C THR A 216 12.12 -9.17 8.75
N PHE A 217 11.37 -8.07 8.84
CA PHE A 217 11.86 -6.71 8.91
C PHE A 217 11.28 -5.99 10.13
N THR A 218 12.05 -5.13 10.77
CA THR A 218 11.53 -4.16 11.73
C THR A 218 10.96 -2.99 10.95
N GLY A 219 9.65 -2.70 11.13
CA GLY A 219 8.96 -1.62 10.44
C GLY A 219 7.90 -2.11 9.45
N LYS A 220 6.71 -2.48 9.96
CA LYS A 220 5.52 -2.64 9.09
C LYS A 220 4.86 -1.30 8.78
N ASP A 221 5.03 -0.31 9.65
CA ASP A 221 4.54 1.06 9.52
C ASP A 221 5.71 2.03 9.64
N ARG A 222 5.71 3.08 8.78
CA ARG A 222 6.73 4.13 8.72
C ARG A 222 6.10 5.50 8.88
N GLU A 223 6.30 6.13 10.04
CA GLU A 223 5.95 7.53 10.28
C GLU A 223 7.04 8.44 9.70
N TRP A 224 6.65 9.38 8.80
CA TRP A 224 7.61 10.20 8.09
C TRP A 224 7.10 11.62 7.86
N ASP A 225 7.45 12.52 8.77
CA ASP A 225 6.99 13.90 8.76
C ASP A 225 7.94 14.84 8.00
N ALA A 226 7.39 15.84 7.34
CA ALA A 226 8.17 16.98 6.87
C ALA A 226 8.86 17.70 8.05
N LEU A 227 10.15 18.06 7.88
CA LEU A 227 10.94 18.71 8.91
C LEU A 227 10.41 20.11 9.23
N PHE A 228 9.89 20.82 8.21
CA PHE A 228 9.37 22.18 8.33
C PHE A 228 7.96 22.27 7.72
N SER A 229 7.17 23.25 8.20
CA SER A 229 5.89 23.56 7.57
C SER A 229 6.11 24.19 6.21
N TYR A 230 5.43 23.66 5.19
CA TYR A 230 5.43 24.17 3.83
C TYR A 230 4.52 25.40 3.70
N ALA A 231 4.90 26.36 2.86
CA ALA A 231 4.10 27.54 2.54
C ALA A 231 4.11 27.82 1.04
N PRO A 232 3.07 28.46 0.47
CA PRO A 232 3.03 28.78 -0.97
C PRO A 232 4.26 29.52 -1.49
N LYS A 233 4.84 30.42 -0.69
CA LYS A 233 6.09 31.15 -1.04
C LYS A 233 7.31 30.24 -1.26
N ASP A 234 7.27 28.99 -0.83
CA ASP A 234 8.38 28.04 -0.98
C ASP A 234 8.44 27.49 -2.42
N GLY A 235 7.38 27.73 -3.22
CA GLY A 235 7.25 27.31 -4.62
C GLY A 235 6.98 25.81 -4.79
N PRO A 236 6.91 25.31 -6.03
CA PRO A 236 6.67 23.89 -6.31
C PRO A 236 7.68 22.97 -5.61
N ALA A 237 7.19 21.95 -4.92
CA ALA A 237 8.00 21.06 -4.12
C ALA A 237 7.47 19.63 -4.12
N TYR A 238 8.30 18.65 -3.72
CA TYR A 238 7.92 17.24 -3.69
C TYR A 238 8.50 16.50 -2.49
N ILE A 239 7.80 15.45 -2.08
CA ILE A 239 8.27 14.36 -1.22
C ILE A 239 8.51 13.15 -2.11
N LYS A 240 9.67 12.47 -1.97
CA LYS A 240 10.02 11.31 -2.80
C LYS A 240 10.13 10.05 -1.94
N VAL A 241 9.23 9.10 -2.16
CA VAL A 241 9.27 7.77 -1.54
C VAL A 241 10.13 6.84 -2.40
N GLY A 242 11.00 6.06 -1.76
CA GLY A 242 11.98 5.18 -2.43
C GLY A 242 13.18 5.94 -3.02
N GLY A 243 13.47 7.14 -2.53
CA GLY A 243 14.64 7.95 -2.90
C GLY A 243 15.83 7.73 -1.97
N GLU A 244 16.82 8.62 -2.10
CA GLU A 244 18.05 8.56 -1.30
C GLU A 244 17.81 8.77 0.21
N ASP A 245 16.80 9.60 0.56
CA ASP A 245 16.41 9.89 1.94
C ASP A 245 15.46 8.85 2.54
N ASP A 246 14.98 7.93 1.73
CA ASP A 246 14.04 6.87 2.12
C ASP A 246 14.65 5.50 1.88
N ARG A 247 15.38 5.00 2.86
CA ARG A 247 16.08 3.72 2.76
C ARG A 247 15.12 2.55 2.78
N TYR A 248 15.42 1.55 1.98
CA TYR A 248 14.74 0.26 2.04
C TYR A 248 15.04 -0.45 3.36
N LEU A 249 14.02 -1.11 3.92
CA LEU A 249 14.17 -1.91 5.12
C LEU A 249 15.19 -3.03 4.90
N VAL A 250 16.04 -3.21 5.88
CA VAL A 250 16.99 -4.33 5.95
C VAL A 250 16.53 -5.27 7.06
N GLY A 251 16.33 -6.51 6.73
CA GLY A 251 15.89 -7.57 7.63
C GLY A 251 16.66 -8.87 7.41
N ARG A 252 16.05 -9.98 7.75
CA ARG A 252 16.67 -11.30 7.64
C ARG A 252 15.70 -12.32 7.03
N ASP A 253 16.17 -13.05 6.05
CA ASP A 253 15.58 -14.31 5.62
C ASP A 253 16.16 -15.43 6.52
N VAL A 254 15.36 -15.87 7.49
CA VAL A 254 15.80 -16.89 8.46
C VAL A 254 15.87 -18.28 7.85
N MET A 255 15.09 -18.55 6.80
CA MET A 255 15.09 -19.85 6.12
C MET A 255 16.37 -20.07 5.32
N ASP A 256 16.88 -19.03 4.65
CA ASP A 256 18.15 -19.06 3.92
C ASP A 256 19.33 -18.54 4.76
N ASN A 257 19.10 -18.14 6.01
CA ASN A 257 20.10 -17.60 6.94
C ASN A 257 20.93 -16.44 6.35
N ARG A 258 20.29 -15.46 5.69
CA ARG A 258 20.94 -14.33 5.02
C ARG A 258 20.28 -12.99 5.36
N LEU A 259 20.99 -11.90 5.12
CA LEU A 259 20.39 -10.58 5.10
C LEU A 259 19.43 -10.46 3.91
N SER A 260 18.34 -9.73 4.11
CA SER A 260 17.35 -9.41 3.09
C SER A 260 17.11 -7.91 3.06
N VAL A 261 16.94 -7.35 1.87
CA VAL A 261 16.58 -5.95 1.65
C VAL A 261 15.22 -5.92 0.97
N ASN A 262 14.26 -5.24 1.56
CA ASN A 262 12.94 -5.06 0.96
C ASN A 262 13.01 -3.96 -0.12
N VAL A 263 13.53 -4.30 -1.29
CA VAL A 263 13.67 -3.37 -2.41
C VAL A 263 12.27 -2.99 -2.92
N GLY A 264 11.84 -1.76 -2.61
CA GLY A 264 10.49 -1.27 -2.88
C GLY A 264 9.65 -1.08 -1.62
N ASN A 265 10.13 -1.47 -0.43
CA ASN A 265 9.42 -1.37 0.84
C ASN A 265 7.96 -1.89 0.75
N TYR A 266 7.76 -3.00 0.02
CA TYR A 266 6.45 -3.64 -0.11
C TYR A 266 5.92 -4.08 1.24
N GLY A 267 4.63 -3.84 1.50
CA GLY A 267 3.99 -4.13 2.77
C GLY A 267 4.29 -3.14 3.90
N VAL A 268 5.15 -2.14 3.66
CA VAL A 268 5.38 -1.02 4.60
C VAL A 268 4.34 0.06 4.36
N GLU A 269 3.55 0.38 5.37
CA GLU A 269 2.63 1.51 5.30
C GLU A 269 3.35 2.80 5.68
N TYR A 270 3.54 3.68 4.72
CA TYR A 270 4.01 5.04 4.94
C TYR A 270 2.87 5.91 5.48
N ARG A 271 3.16 6.66 6.54
CA ARG A 271 2.30 7.70 7.11
C ARG A 271 3.06 9.01 7.03
N ILE A 272 2.81 9.75 5.95
CA ILE A 272 3.56 10.94 5.59
C ILE A 272 2.81 12.18 6.06
N GLY A 273 3.40 12.94 6.97
CA GLY A 273 2.84 14.18 7.50
C GLY A 273 3.43 15.42 6.85
N LEU A 274 2.57 16.26 6.25
CA LEU A 274 2.92 17.56 5.71
C LEU A 274 2.08 18.65 6.37
N ARG A 275 2.69 19.44 7.24
CA ARG A 275 2.07 20.64 7.79
C ARG A 275 2.21 21.78 6.81
N THR A 276 1.13 22.54 6.59
CA THR A 276 1.17 23.71 5.73
C THR A 276 0.82 24.99 6.47
N LYS A 277 1.23 26.15 5.96
CA LYS A 277 0.95 27.48 6.52
C LYS A 277 0.80 28.50 5.42
N GLY A 278 0.19 29.64 5.76
CA GLY A 278 -0.01 30.74 4.81
C GLY A 278 -1.45 30.78 4.28
N LYS A 279 -1.61 31.33 3.09
CA LYS A 279 -2.91 31.49 2.41
C LYS A 279 -2.78 31.13 0.93
N GLY A 280 -3.86 30.78 0.29
CA GLY A 280 -3.94 30.37 -1.10
C GLY A 280 -4.24 28.90 -1.24
N ASP A 281 -4.43 28.44 -2.46
CA ASP A 281 -4.68 27.05 -2.80
C ASP A 281 -3.38 26.32 -3.13
N LEU A 282 -3.33 25.05 -2.78
CA LEU A 282 -2.25 24.13 -3.02
C LEU A 282 -2.80 22.92 -3.78
N HIS A 283 -2.12 22.53 -4.85
CA HIS A 283 -2.49 21.40 -5.68
C HIS A 283 -1.58 20.23 -5.40
N LEU A 284 -2.16 19.07 -5.04
CA LEU A 284 -1.46 17.82 -4.78
C LEU A 284 -1.48 16.95 -6.03
N TYR A 285 -0.31 16.38 -6.36
CA TYR A 285 -0.16 15.45 -7.48
C TYR A 285 0.62 14.21 -7.07
N PHE A 286 0.38 13.12 -7.80
CA PHE A 286 1.13 11.88 -7.73
C PHE A 286 1.93 11.69 -9.03
N ASN A 287 3.21 11.35 -8.93
CA ASN A 287 4.08 11.11 -10.06
C ASN A 287 4.90 9.83 -9.86
N PRO A 288 4.57 8.72 -10.55
CA PRO A 288 5.40 7.52 -10.57
C PRO A 288 6.67 7.77 -11.37
N GLN A 289 7.82 7.41 -10.78
CA GLN A 289 9.13 7.59 -11.41
C GLN A 289 9.93 6.30 -11.57
N GLY A 290 9.53 5.26 -10.85
CA GLY A 290 10.16 3.94 -10.91
C GLY A 290 9.64 3.05 -12.03
N GLY A 291 8.60 3.50 -12.74
CA GLY A 291 7.90 2.72 -13.77
C GLY A 291 6.41 2.64 -13.53
N GLU A 292 5.81 1.58 -14.00
CA GLU A 292 4.36 1.35 -13.92
C GLU A 292 3.88 1.25 -12.47
N TYR A 293 2.79 1.94 -12.16
CA TYR A 293 2.19 2.00 -10.83
C TYR A 293 0.67 1.78 -10.90
N ALA A 294 0.15 0.94 -10.01
CA ALA A 294 -1.28 0.69 -9.84
C ALA A 294 -1.59 0.48 -8.36
N GLY A 295 -2.30 1.41 -7.72
CA GLY A 295 -2.57 1.32 -6.29
C GLY A 295 -3.62 2.28 -5.82
N VAL A 296 -3.64 2.48 -4.51
CA VAL A 296 -4.55 3.39 -3.79
C VAL A 296 -3.78 4.05 -2.67
N MET A 297 -4.14 5.27 -2.33
CA MET A 297 -3.68 5.95 -1.11
C MET A 297 -4.85 6.59 -0.37
N GLU A 298 -4.66 6.82 0.91
CA GLU A 298 -5.54 7.66 1.71
C GLU A 298 -4.93 9.03 1.90
N VAL A 299 -5.73 10.08 1.72
CA VAL A 299 -5.38 11.46 2.02
C VAL A 299 -6.29 11.96 3.13
N THR A 300 -5.73 12.34 4.26
CA THR A 300 -6.49 12.93 5.37
C THR A 300 -6.03 14.35 5.62
N TYR A 301 -6.97 15.28 5.56
CA TYR A 301 -6.77 16.69 5.89
C TYR A 301 -7.19 16.96 7.33
N ASN A 302 -6.38 17.73 8.06
CA ASN A 302 -6.65 18.15 9.43
C ASN A 302 -6.99 17.00 10.39
N GLN A 303 -6.25 15.89 10.29
CA GLN A 303 -6.48 14.69 11.10
C GLN A 303 -6.60 15.03 12.60
N GLY A 304 -7.61 14.47 13.26
CA GLY A 304 -7.92 14.71 14.67
C GLY A 304 -8.55 16.07 14.98
N LYS A 305 -8.88 16.91 13.98
CA LYS A 305 -9.57 18.20 14.14
C LYS A 305 -11.04 18.07 13.74
N LYS A 306 -11.85 19.12 14.08
CA LYS A 306 -13.30 19.13 13.75
C LYS A 306 -13.61 19.16 12.24
N ASP A 307 -12.69 19.65 11.47
CA ASP A 307 -12.75 19.79 10.00
C ASP A 307 -11.92 18.72 9.29
N GLU A 308 -11.74 17.57 9.92
CA GLU A 308 -11.10 16.41 9.30
C GLU A 308 -11.88 15.96 8.06
N VAL A 309 -11.14 15.78 6.96
CA VAL A 309 -11.66 15.20 5.71
C VAL A 309 -10.74 14.06 5.28
N ARG A 310 -11.30 12.87 5.09
CA ARG A 310 -10.61 11.68 4.59
C ARG A 310 -11.06 11.37 3.17
N LYS A 311 -10.11 11.08 2.29
CA LYS A 311 -10.36 10.66 0.90
C LYS A 311 -9.54 9.43 0.56
N ILE A 312 -10.14 8.47 -0.13
CA ILE A 312 -9.44 7.36 -0.76
C ILE A 312 -9.24 7.73 -2.23
N VAL A 313 -8.01 7.62 -2.71
CA VAL A 313 -7.60 8.05 -4.05
C VAL A 313 -7.00 6.88 -4.80
N GLU A 314 -7.65 6.49 -5.90
CA GLU A 314 -7.10 5.51 -6.83
C GLU A 314 -5.96 6.12 -7.64
N LEU A 315 -4.91 5.35 -7.87
CA LEU A 315 -3.70 5.73 -8.60
C LEU A 315 -3.42 4.71 -9.73
N PRO A 316 -3.99 4.94 -10.94
CA PRO A 316 -4.90 6.00 -11.39
C PRO A 316 -6.39 5.64 -11.24
N PRO A 317 -7.34 6.62 -11.29
CA PRO A 317 -8.76 6.35 -11.08
C PRO A 317 -9.48 5.70 -12.28
N HIS A 318 -9.02 5.94 -13.51
CA HIS A 318 -9.74 5.54 -14.72
C HIS A 318 -8.96 4.60 -15.64
N ALA A 319 -7.80 4.13 -15.19
CA ALA A 319 -6.98 3.15 -15.91
C ALA A 319 -6.44 2.12 -14.94
N LEU A 320 -5.91 1.02 -15.46
CA LEU A 320 -5.32 -0.02 -14.64
C LEU A 320 -4.07 0.49 -13.93
N SER A 321 -3.20 1.21 -14.65
CA SER A 321 -1.90 1.69 -14.19
C SER A 321 -1.52 3.02 -14.83
N ILE A 322 -0.51 3.68 -14.26
CA ILE A 322 0.10 4.93 -14.73
C ILE A 322 1.63 4.80 -14.68
N GLY A 323 2.37 5.53 -15.52
CA GLY A 323 3.84 5.59 -15.49
C GLY A 323 4.55 4.51 -16.28
N LYS A 324 3.84 3.81 -17.19
CA LYS A 324 4.41 2.71 -17.97
C LYS A 324 5.54 3.14 -18.91
N GLU A 325 5.40 4.32 -19.53
CA GLU A 325 6.24 4.71 -20.67
C GLU A 325 7.29 5.78 -20.32
N ASP A 326 7.05 6.60 -19.30
CA ASP A 326 7.97 7.65 -18.91
C ASP A 326 7.82 8.12 -17.45
N VAL A 327 8.85 8.82 -16.98
CA VAL A 327 8.91 9.44 -15.63
C VAL A 327 8.08 10.73 -15.51
N TYR A 328 7.47 11.20 -16.59
CA TYR A 328 6.68 12.43 -16.66
C TYR A 328 5.17 12.18 -16.52
N SER A 329 4.75 10.93 -16.43
CA SER A 329 3.36 10.61 -16.11
C SER A 329 3.00 11.19 -14.74
N MET A 330 1.89 11.93 -14.67
CA MET A 330 1.46 12.58 -13.45
C MET A 330 -0.07 12.53 -13.33
N GLN A 331 -0.55 12.45 -12.12
CA GLN A 331 -1.97 12.48 -11.79
C GLN A 331 -2.25 13.62 -10.82
N TYR A 332 -3.26 14.44 -11.12
CA TYR A 332 -3.85 15.34 -10.15
C TYR A 332 -4.59 14.55 -9.07
N VAL A 333 -4.35 14.89 -7.82
CA VAL A 333 -4.95 14.22 -6.66
C VAL A 333 -6.05 15.09 -6.06
N ASP A 334 -5.70 16.32 -5.65
CA ASP A 334 -6.65 17.20 -4.97
C ASP A 334 -6.13 18.65 -4.90
N THR A 335 -7.05 19.58 -4.54
CA THR A 335 -6.72 20.95 -4.15
C THR A 335 -7.17 21.20 -2.72
N PHE A 336 -6.31 21.80 -1.93
CA PHE A 336 -6.60 22.16 -0.54
C PHE A 336 -6.02 23.53 -0.17
N ARG A 337 -6.51 24.13 0.93
CA ARG A 337 -6.06 25.44 1.40
C ARG A 337 -4.75 25.36 2.15
N ALA A 338 -3.83 26.30 1.93
CA ALA A 338 -2.66 26.49 2.79
C ALA A 338 -3.11 26.80 4.23
N GLY A 339 -2.42 26.20 5.21
CA GLY A 339 -2.83 26.15 6.61
C GLY A 339 -3.53 24.87 7.01
N THR A 340 -3.80 23.98 6.06
CA THR A 340 -4.31 22.62 6.27
C THR A 340 -3.15 21.66 6.51
N ASP A 341 -3.25 20.79 7.51
CA ASP A 341 -2.33 19.67 7.67
C ASP A 341 -2.76 18.52 6.76
N VAL A 342 -1.81 17.92 6.05
CA VAL A 342 -2.05 16.82 5.10
C VAL A 342 -1.33 15.57 5.62
N ASN A 343 -2.05 14.47 5.73
CA ASN A 343 -1.49 13.16 6.04
C ASN A 343 -1.81 12.21 4.87
N LEU A 344 -0.77 11.57 4.34
CA LEU A 344 -0.88 10.56 3.31
C LEU A 344 -0.59 9.20 3.93
N ARG A 345 -1.50 8.25 3.78
CA ARG A 345 -1.24 6.83 4.05
C ARG A 345 -1.05 6.13 2.71
N PHE A 346 0.09 5.49 2.55
CA PHE A 346 0.54 4.94 1.29
C PHE A 346 1.34 3.67 1.54
N MET A 347 0.95 2.57 0.90
CA MET A 347 1.68 1.31 0.91
C MET A 347 2.00 0.94 -0.53
N PRO A 348 3.29 0.74 -0.90
CA PRO A 348 3.63 0.27 -2.23
C PRO A 348 2.93 -1.07 -2.52
N PRO A 349 2.01 -1.14 -3.50
CA PRO A 349 1.36 -2.38 -3.86
C PRO A 349 2.33 -3.34 -4.57
N GLY A 350 2.05 -4.63 -4.52
CA GLY A 350 2.76 -5.59 -5.36
C GLY A 350 2.66 -5.24 -6.84
N ALA A 351 3.72 -5.45 -7.60
CA ALA A 351 3.95 -5.05 -8.99
C ALA A 351 4.10 -3.54 -9.25
N ALA A 352 3.90 -2.67 -8.27
CA ALA A 352 4.17 -1.24 -8.40
C ALA A 352 5.66 -0.94 -8.19
N ASN A 353 6.16 0.10 -8.85
CA ASN A 353 7.58 0.45 -8.81
C ASN A 353 7.82 1.75 -8.04
N LEU A 354 8.81 1.75 -7.16
CA LEU A 354 9.39 2.96 -6.57
C LEU A 354 10.62 3.41 -7.41
N PRO A 355 10.98 4.71 -7.37
CA PRO A 355 10.41 5.76 -6.53
C PRO A 355 9.12 6.37 -7.08
N VAL A 356 8.38 7.03 -6.17
CA VAL A 356 7.25 7.90 -6.52
C VAL A 356 7.42 9.27 -5.88
N ARG A 357 6.75 10.29 -6.42
CA ARG A 357 6.70 11.63 -5.83
C ARG A 357 5.28 12.05 -5.50
N PHE A 358 5.12 12.67 -4.34
CA PHE A 358 3.96 13.49 -3.99
C PHE A 358 4.37 14.95 -4.15
N ILE A 359 3.75 15.63 -5.12
CA ILE A 359 4.13 16.98 -5.55
C ILE A 359 3.09 17.97 -5.04
N VAL A 360 3.53 19.09 -4.48
CA VAL A 360 2.67 20.19 -4.06
C VAL A 360 3.03 21.43 -4.87
N VAL A 361 2.04 22.06 -5.51
CA VAL A 361 2.19 23.23 -6.35
C VAL A 361 1.25 24.33 -5.87
N PRO A 362 1.75 25.52 -5.50
CA PRO A 362 0.92 26.67 -5.21
C PRO A 362 0.14 27.16 -6.46
N ASP A 363 -1.07 27.65 -6.27
CA ASP A 363 -1.95 28.11 -7.35
C ASP A 363 -1.31 29.23 -8.19
N GLU A 364 -0.57 30.17 -7.55
CA GLU A 364 0.16 31.23 -8.30
C GLU A 364 1.23 30.63 -9.21
N ASP A 365 1.98 29.66 -8.73
CA ASP A 365 2.99 28.98 -9.54
C ASP A 365 2.36 28.17 -10.66
N LEU A 366 1.22 27.48 -10.37
CA LEU A 366 0.48 26.73 -11.37
C LEU A 366 0.05 27.62 -12.55
N ARG A 367 -0.52 28.79 -12.27
CA ARG A 367 -0.91 29.79 -13.29
C ARG A 367 0.29 30.25 -14.10
N SER A 368 1.41 30.53 -13.43
CA SER A 368 2.65 30.93 -14.09
C SER A 368 3.19 29.84 -15.02
N ILE A 369 3.20 28.59 -14.55
CA ILE A 369 3.64 27.42 -15.32
C ILE A 369 2.71 27.16 -16.51
N ALA A 370 1.41 27.33 -16.34
CA ALA A 370 0.42 27.22 -17.41
C ALA A 370 0.61 28.27 -18.51
N GLY A 371 1.23 29.40 -18.20
CA GLY A 371 1.43 30.52 -19.11
C GLY A 371 0.28 31.53 -19.08
N GLU A 372 -0.49 31.57 -18.01
CA GLU A 372 -1.48 32.63 -17.79
C GLU A 372 -0.76 33.91 -17.35
N ALA A 373 -1.01 35.02 -18.08
CA ALA A 373 -0.45 36.32 -17.74
C ALA A 373 -0.95 36.74 -16.33
N LYS A 374 -0.04 37.27 -15.49
CA LYS A 374 -0.46 37.99 -14.29
C LYS A 374 -1.42 39.09 -14.72
N THR A 375 -2.69 38.97 -14.37
CA THR A 375 -3.59 40.11 -14.39
C THR A 375 -3.17 41.00 -13.22
N ASP A 376 -2.41 42.04 -13.53
CA ASP A 376 -2.11 43.12 -12.59
C ASP A 376 -3.43 43.66 -12.07
N ALA A 377 -3.67 43.51 -10.75
CA ALA A 377 -4.79 44.10 -10.01
C ALA A 377 -4.34 45.41 -9.37
#